data_14a323114b9b6b16bb5ee8ad09d29a83
#
_entry.id   14a323114b9b6b16bb5ee8ad09d29a83
#
_cell.length_a   1.000
_cell.length_b   1.000
_cell.length_c   1.000
_cell.angle_alpha   90.00
_cell.angle_beta   90.00
_cell.angle_gamma   90.00
#
_symmetry.space_group_name_H-M   'P 1'
#
loop_
_entity.id
_entity.type
_entity.pdbx_description
1 polymer ?
#
loop_
_entity_poly.entity_id
_entity_poly.type
_entity_poly.pdbx_seq_one_letter_code
_entity_poly.pdbx_strand_id
1 'polypeptide(L)'
;MIFVTVGNHFQGFERLLEKVDEIAPRLSHEIVVQRGYSKYVPKNTNHFDFVPANTAMEYIRNADLVISHAGMGTLILCKEYGIPIIIFPRREKFKEHVNDHQMEIAQVLEKREDPNIHIVYEENQLEEKIMEAVGRREIAPLENRGRENLVRTITEFIKTCHG
;
A
#
# COMPACT_ATOMS: atom_id res chain seq x y z
N MET A 1 0.21 -0.88 14.93
CA MET A 1 1.15 -1.55 14.00
C MET A 1 0.97 -1.01 12.58
N ILE A 2 2.04 -0.75 11.86
CA ILE A 2 2.03 -0.42 10.43
C ILE A 2 2.38 -1.69 9.66
N PHE A 3 1.56 -2.07 8.69
CA PHE A 3 1.83 -3.21 7.83
C PHE A 3 2.30 -2.75 6.44
N VAL A 4 3.47 -3.21 6.01
CA VAL A 4 4.05 -2.90 4.70
C VAL A 4 4.04 -4.14 3.84
N THR A 5 3.49 -4.05 2.63
CA THR A 5 3.48 -5.17 1.69
C THR A 5 3.89 -4.75 0.28
N VAL A 6 4.83 -5.49 -0.28
CA VAL A 6 5.25 -5.32 -1.68
C VAL A 6 4.46 -6.20 -2.66
N GLY A 7 3.50 -7.00 -2.14
CA GLY A 7 2.72 -7.94 -2.93
C GLY A 7 3.52 -9.16 -3.37
N ASN A 8 3.01 -9.87 -4.40
CA ASN A 8 3.56 -11.14 -4.88
C ASN A 8 4.27 -11.02 -6.25
N HIS A 9 4.56 -9.80 -6.70
CA HIS A 9 5.25 -9.59 -7.98
C HIS A 9 6.70 -10.04 -7.89
N PHE A 10 7.21 -10.70 -8.94
CA PHE A 10 8.56 -11.29 -8.95
C PHE A 10 9.69 -10.25 -8.95
N GLN A 11 9.43 -9.01 -9.36
CA GLN A 11 10.38 -7.91 -9.23
C GLN A 11 10.37 -7.38 -7.79
N GLY A 12 11.56 -7.12 -7.25
CA GLY A 12 11.72 -6.53 -5.93
C GLY A 12 11.17 -5.10 -5.86
N PHE A 13 11.08 -4.59 -4.63
CA PHE A 13 10.64 -3.21 -4.38
C PHE A 13 11.53 -2.57 -3.32
N GLU A 14 12.84 -2.61 -3.59
CA GLU A 14 13.89 -2.18 -2.67
C GLU A 14 13.70 -0.74 -2.21
N ARG A 15 13.34 0.17 -3.13
CA ARG A 15 13.13 1.59 -2.85
C ARG A 15 12.13 1.83 -1.72
N LEU A 16 11.02 1.09 -1.69
CA LEU A 16 10.06 1.17 -0.59
C LEU A 16 10.64 0.59 0.70
N LEU A 17 11.24 -0.60 0.62
CA LEU A 17 11.75 -1.30 1.79
C LEU A 17 12.91 -0.57 2.47
N GLU A 18 13.86 -0.07 1.69
CA GLU A 18 14.99 0.72 2.18
C GLU A 18 14.51 1.99 2.88
N LYS A 19 13.53 2.69 2.28
CA LYS A 19 12.98 3.90 2.89
C LYS A 19 12.21 3.62 4.17
N VAL A 20 11.39 2.58 4.20
CA VAL A 20 10.65 2.17 5.41
C VAL A 20 11.64 1.81 6.53
N ASP A 21 12.68 1.04 6.23
CA ASP A 21 13.69 0.61 7.20
C ASP A 21 14.50 1.80 7.75
N GLU A 22 14.84 2.77 6.89
CA GLU A 22 15.51 4.03 7.27
C GLU A 22 14.70 4.83 8.28
N ILE A 23 13.39 4.97 8.06
CA ILE A 23 12.52 5.81 8.90
C ILE A 23 11.99 5.08 10.13
N ALA A 24 11.98 3.74 10.13
CA ALA A 24 11.42 2.92 11.20
C ALA A 24 11.88 3.31 12.63
N PRO A 25 13.18 3.62 12.89
CA PRO A 25 13.62 4.02 14.23
C PRO A 25 13.04 5.34 14.73
N ARG A 26 12.47 6.15 13.84
CA ARG A 26 11.88 7.46 14.19
C ARG A 26 10.37 7.38 14.44
N LEU A 27 9.76 6.24 14.11
CA LEU A 27 8.32 6.02 14.26
C LEU A 27 8.04 5.30 15.58
N SER A 28 6.98 5.70 16.27
CA SER A 28 6.54 5.08 17.53
C SER A 28 5.72 3.81 17.34
N HIS A 29 5.59 3.32 16.10
CA HIS A 29 4.76 2.18 15.74
C HIS A 29 5.62 0.97 15.39
N GLU A 30 5.18 -0.20 15.82
CA GLU A 30 5.71 -1.45 15.30
C GLU A 30 5.46 -1.51 13.78
N ILE A 31 6.49 -1.89 13.03
CA ILE A 31 6.40 -2.07 11.58
C ILE A 31 6.63 -3.53 11.24
N VAL A 32 5.70 -4.12 10.51
CA VAL A 32 5.80 -5.48 9.98
C VAL A 32 5.81 -5.44 8.45
N VAL A 33 6.80 -6.07 7.84
CA VAL A 33 7.08 -5.98 6.41
C VAL A 33 6.95 -7.33 5.74
N GLN A 34 6.10 -7.45 4.74
CA GLN A 34 6.13 -8.52 3.74
C GLN A 34 7.01 -8.06 2.58
N ARG A 35 8.24 -8.57 2.51
CA ARG A 35 9.24 -8.14 1.52
C ARG A 35 9.16 -8.84 0.16
N GLY A 36 8.37 -9.93 0.05
CA GLY A 36 8.19 -10.67 -1.20
C GLY A 36 9.51 -11.16 -1.79
N TYR A 37 9.72 -10.93 -3.08
CA TYR A 37 10.94 -11.28 -3.81
C TYR A 37 12.05 -10.22 -3.72
N SER A 38 11.87 -9.17 -2.91
CA SER A 38 12.89 -8.14 -2.73
C SER A 38 14.16 -8.71 -2.10
N LYS A 39 15.32 -8.27 -2.57
CA LYS A 39 16.62 -8.71 -2.06
C LYS A 39 17.01 -7.99 -0.77
N TYR A 40 16.50 -6.78 -0.59
CA TYR A 40 16.76 -6.00 0.62
C TYR A 40 16.16 -6.70 1.84
N VAL A 41 16.94 -6.80 2.90
CA VAL A 41 16.53 -7.37 4.19
C VAL A 41 16.49 -6.24 5.21
N PRO A 42 15.30 -5.81 5.66
CA PRO A 42 15.18 -4.76 6.66
C PRO A 42 15.86 -5.13 7.98
N LYS A 43 16.46 -4.14 8.66
CA LYS A 43 17.18 -4.32 9.93
C LYS A 43 16.44 -3.74 11.14
N ASN A 44 15.57 -2.78 10.88
CA ASN A 44 14.87 -2.02 11.92
C ASN A 44 13.37 -2.38 12.01
N THR A 45 12.92 -3.39 11.27
CA THR A 45 11.52 -3.83 11.25
C THR A 45 11.41 -5.34 11.37
N ASN A 46 10.26 -5.82 11.85
CA ASN A 46 9.91 -7.23 11.73
C ASN A 46 9.56 -7.52 10.27
N HIS A 47 10.05 -8.63 9.71
CA HIS A 47 9.82 -8.93 8.31
C HIS A 47 9.69 -10.42 8.03
N PHE A 48 9.07 -10.75 6.91
CA PHE A 48 8.99 -12.08 6.30
C PHE A 48 8.88 -11.95 4.78
N ASP A 49 9.12 -13.05 4.06
CA ASP A 49 9.02 -13.06 2.61
C ASP A 49 7.56 -13.16 2.17
N PHE A 50 6.91 -14.25 2.54
CA PHE A 50 5.51 -14.54 2.22
C PHE A 50 4.82 -15.20 3.40
N VAL A 51 3.51 -15.01 3.48
CA VAL A 51 2.62 -15.73 4.39
C VAL A 51 1.38 -16.20 3.62
N PRO A 52 0.63 -17.18 4.14
CA PRO A 52 -0.68 -17.54 3.58
C PRO A 52 -1.62 -16.34 3.47
N ALA A 53 -2.51 -16.36 2.48
CA ALA A 53 -3.40 -15.25 2.20
C ALA A 53 -4.26 -14.83 3.40
N ASN A 54 -4.77 -15.77 4.17
CA ASN A 54 -5.52 -15.52 5.41
C ASN A 54 -4.67 -14.77 6.45
N THR A 55 -3.41 -15.14 6.61
CA THR A 55 -2.49 -14.45 7.53
C THR A 55 -2.18 -13.03 7.05
N ALA A 56 -1.98 -12.82 5.74
CA ALA A 56 -1.81 -11.48 5.17
C ALA A 56 -3.06 -10.60 5.39
N MET A 57 -4.26 -11.17 5.25
CA MET A 57 -5.53 -10.49 5.54
C MET A 57 -5.63 -10.09 7.04
N GLU A 58 -5.18 -10.94 7.95
CA GLU A 58 -5.15 -10.63 9.38
C GLU A 58 -4.19 -9.46 9.70
N TYR A 59 -3.01 -9.42 9.07
CA TYR A 59 -2.11 -8.26 9.18
C TYR A 59 -2.78 -6.98 8.70
N ILE A 60 -3.43 -7.00 7.54
CA ILE A 60 -4.16 -5.82 7.02
C ILE A 60 -5.26 -5.40 7.98
N ARG A 61 -6.09 -6.34 8.42
CA ARG A 61 -7.24 -6.07 9.31
C ARG A 61 -6.84 -5.45 10.64
N ASN A 62 -5.70 -5.86 11.19
CA ASN A 62 -5.20 -5.42 12.49
C ASN A 62 -4.24 -4.22 12.41
N ALA A 63 -3.93 -3.74 11.21
CA ALA A 63 -3.05 -2.60 11.02
C ALA A 63 -3.73 -1.28 11.37
N ASP A 64 -2.96 -0.32 11.90
CA ASP A 64 -3.38 1.08 12.03
C ASP A 64 -3.19 1.82 10.70
N LEU A 65 -2.26 1.36 9.89
CA LEU A 65 -1.95 1.87 8.56
C LEU A 65 -1.35 0.74 7.72
N VAL A 66 -1.71 0.68 6.45
CA VAL A 66 -1.07 -0.18 5.45
C VAL A 66 -0.26 0.67 4.48
N ILE A 67 0.95 0.24 4.13
CA ILE A 67 1.76 0.83 3.07
C ILE A 67 1.94 -0.24 1.99
N SER A 68 1.57 0.08 0.76
CA SER A 68 1.60 -0.90 -0.33
C SER A 68 1.89 -0.25 -1.68
N HIS A 69 2.25 -1.09 -2.65
CA HIS A 69 2.19 -0.73 -4.06
C HIS A 69 0.73 -0.53 -4.51
N ALA A 70 0.50 -0.03 -5.73
CA ALA A 70 -0.85 0.14 -6.26
C ALA A 70 -1.51 -1.21 -6.64
N GLY A 71 -1.43 -2.21 -5.75
CA GLY A 71 -2.02 -3.53 -5.92
C GLY A 71 -3.49 -3.56 -5.48
N MET A 72 -4.36 -3.99 -6.38
CA MET A 72 -5.81 -3.94 -6.17
C MET A 72 -6.30 -4.77 -5.00
N GLY A 73 -5.73 -5.95 -4.77
CA GLY A 73 -6.15 -6.83 -3.69
C GLY A 73 -6.00 -6.17 -2.31
N THR A 74 -4.85 -5.59 -2.03
CA THR A 74 -4.58 -4.90 -0.76
C THR A 74 -5.48 -3.66 -0.61
N LEU A 75 -5.65 -2.89 -1.68
CA LEU A 75 -6.50 -1.69 -1.67
C LEU A 75 -7.96 -2.02 -1.35
N ILE A 76 -8.51 -3.07 -1.97
CA ILE A 76 -9.90 -3.52 -1.73
C ILE A 76 -10.06 -3.94 -0.26
N LEU A 77 -9.12 -4.72 0.28
CA LEU A 77 -9.17 -5.15 1.68
C LEU A 77 -9.07 -3.97 2.66
N CYS A 78 -8.16 -3.03 2.43
CA CYS A 78 -8.07 -1.83 3.24
C CYS A 78 -9.38 -1.03 3.22
N LYS A 79 -9.99 -0.89 2.05
CA LYS A 79 -11.27 -0.21 1.92
C LYS A 79 -12.41 -0.96 2.62
N GLU A 80 -12.43 -2.29 2.52
CA GLU A 80 -13.43 -3.14 3.18
C GLU A 80 -13.35 -3.05 4.70
N TYR A 81 -12.13 -2.99 5.25
CA TYR A 81 -11.90 -2.93 6.70
C TYR A 81 -11.79 -1.50 7.27
N GLY A 82 -11.91 -0.47 6.42
CA GLY A 82 -11.76 0.93 6.84
C GLY A 82 -10.35 1.27 7.32
N ILE A 83 -9.33 0.57 6.81
CA ILE A 83 -7.93 0.78 7.16
C ILE A 83 -7.32 1.83 6.23
N PRO A 84 -6.68 2.88 6.74
CA PRO A 84 -5.97 3.83 5.90
C PRO A 84 -4.81 3.15 5.18
N ILE A 85 -4.59 3.56 3.93
CA ILE A 85 -3.54 3.00 3.09
C ILE A 85 -2.72 4.11 2.42
N ILE A 86 -1.40 3.95 2.46
CA ILE A 86 -0.47 4.69 1.61
C ILE A 86 -0.14 3.84 0.39
N ILE A 87 -0.42 4.38 -0.78
CA ILE A 87 -0.04 3.81 -2.07
C ILE A 87 1.28 4.43 -2.50
N PHE A 88 2.30 3.59 -2.66
CA PHE A 88 3.60 3.93 -3.20
C PHE A 88 3.80 3.14 -4.50
N PRO A 89 3.51 3.74 -5.67
CA PRO A 89 3.46 2.99 -6.91
C PRO A 89 4.85 2.54 -7.38
N ARG A 90 4.93 1.32 -7.89
CA ARG A 90 6.10 0.78 -8.61
C ARG A 90 6.27 1.52 -9.91
N ARG A 91 7.53 1.71 -10.35
CA ARG A 91 7.88 2.42 -11.59
C ARG A 91 8.76 1.56 -12.48
N GLU A 92 8.48 1.59 -13.78
CA GLU A 92 9.28 0.91 -14.80
C GLU A 92 10.74 1.42 -14.81
N LYS A 93 10.94 2.73 -14.70
CA LYS A 93 12.28 3.34 -14.69
C LYS A 93 13.22 2.81 -13.61
N PHE A 94 12.68 2.27 -12.52
CA PHE A 94 13.44 1.64 -11.43
C PHE A 94 13.45 0.11 -11.53
N LYS A 95 12.92 -0.46 -12.61
CA LYS A 95 12.78 -1.92 -12.81
C LYS A 95 11.96 -2.62 -11.75
N GLU A 96 11.04 -1.90 -11.12
CA GLU A 96 10.13 -2.39 -10.08
C GLU A 96 8.88 -3.05 -10.68
N HIS A 97 8.57 -2.72 -11.92
CA HIS A 97 7.45 -3.26 -12.70
C HIS A 97 7.78 -3.28 -14.19
N VAL A 98 7.01 -4.02 -14.97
CA VAL A 98 7.17 -4.13 -16.43
C VAL A 98 6.66 -2.90 -17.20
N ASN A 99 5.89 -2.03 -16.54
CA ASN A 99 5.33 -0.78 -17.08
C ASN A 99 4.95 0.17 -15.95
N ASP A 100 4.49 1.37 -16.30
CA ASP A 100 4.06 2.41 -15.34
C ASP A 100 2.56 2.38 -15.00
N HIS A 101 1.89 1.25 -15.24
CA HIS A 101 0.45 1.12 -14.96
C HIS A 101 0.07 1.43 -13.50
N GLN A 102 0.95 1.13 -12.54
CA GLN A 102 0.71 1.48 -11.14
C GLN A 102 0.71 2.99 -10.88
N MET A 103 1.47 3.75 -11.67
CA MET A 103 1.42 5.22 -11.64
C MET A 103 0.08 5.75 -12.12
N GLU A 104 -0.48 5.17 -13.17
CA GLU A 104 -1.80 5.53 -13.70
C GLU A 104 -2.91 5.23 -12.67
N ILE A 105 -2.86 4.06 -12.03
CA ILE A 105 -3.79 3.70 -10.93
C ILE A 105 -3.68 4.72 -9.79
N ALA A 106 -2.48 5.06 -9.34
CA ALA A 106 -2.26 6.03 -8.27
C ALA A 106 -2.85 7.40 -8.60
N GLN A 107 -2.67 7.90 -9.83
CA GLN A 107 -3.24 9.16 -10.29
C GLN A 107 -4.78 9.15 -10.32
N VAL A 108 -5.39 8.03 -10.68
CA VAL A 108 -6.87 7.87 -10.65
C VAL A 108 -7.38 7.88 -9.22
N LEU A 109 -6.68 7.22 -8.30
CA LEU A 109 -7.04 7.18 -6.88
C LEU A 109 -6.91 8.56 -6.22
N GLU A 110 -5.85 9.30 -6.54
CA GLU A 110 -5.61 10.65 -6.04
C GLU A 110 -6.75 11.62 -6.37
N LYS A 111 -7.27 11.56 -7.60
CA LYS A 111 -8.40 12.39 -8.05
C LYS A 111 -9.72 12.11 -7.32
N ARG A 112 -9.80 11.02 -6.57
CA ARG A 112 -11.03 10.63 -5.83
C ARG A 112 -11.14 11.24 -4.45
N GLU A 113 -10.04 11.83 -3.95
CA GLU A 113 -10.00 12.51 -2.65
C GLU A 113 -10.56 11.64 -1.50
N ASP A 114 -10.31 10.31 -1.54
CA ASP A 114 -10.70 9.40 -0.46
C ASP A 114 -9.81 9.68 0.77
N PRO A 115 -10.36 10.05 1.93
CA PRO A 115 -9.57 10.44 3.10
C PRO A 115 -8.71 9.30 3.67
N ASN A 116 -9.03 8.05 3.33
CA ASN A 116 -8.27 6.87 3.77
C ASN A 116 -7.24 6.39 2.74
N ILE A 117 -7.15 7.02 1.56
CA ILE A 117 -6.18 6.67 0.53
C ILE A 117 -5.19 7.82 0.34
N HIS A 118 -3.94 7.57 0.66
CA HIS A 118 -2.85 8.53 0.52
C HIS A 118 -1.92 8.08 -0.59
N ILE A 119 -1.52 8.99 -1.47
CA ILE A 119 -0.58 8.68 -2.55
C ILE A 119 0.75 9.32 -2.23
N VAL A 120 1.83 8.55 -2.39
CA VAL A 120 3.21 9.01 -2.24
C VAL A 120 3.99 8.56 -3.47
N TYR A 121 4.58 9.50 -4.16
CA TYR A 121 5.36 9.23 -5.37
C TYR A 121 6.87 9.18 -5.12
N GLU A 122 7.35 9.95 -4.14
CA GLU A 122 8.77 10.10 -3.85
C GLU A 122 9.07 9.70 -2.40
N GLU A 123 10.24 9.10 -2.18
CA GLU A 123 10.65 8.53 -0.88
C GLU A 123 10.68 9.57 0.24
N ASN A 124 11.07 10.80 -0.07
CA ASN A 124 11.15 11.88 0.92
C ASN A 124 9.79 12.32 1.50
N GLN A 125 8.70 11.97 0.84
CA GLN A 125 7.34 12.27 1.29
C GLN A 125 6.77 11.21 2.24
N LEU A 126 7.40 10.02 2.30
CA LEU A 126 6.81 8.86 2.95
C LEU A 126 6.66 9.04 4.46
N GLU A 127 7.69 9.57 5.14
CA GLU A 127 7.68 9.75 6.60
C GLU A 127 6.58 10.72 7.06
N GLU A 128 6.50 11.88 6.43
CA GLU A 128 5.46 12.87 6.71
C GLU A 128 4.06 12.29 6.48
N LYS A 129 3.88 11.56 5.38
CA LYS A 129 2.59 10.96 5.05
C LYS A 129 2.19 9.83 6.00
N ILE A 130 3.13 9.06 6.52
CA ILE A 130 2.88 8.08 7.59
C ILE A 130 2.36 8.78 8.85
N MET A 131 3.04 9.84 9.29
CA MET A 131 2.64 10.58 10.50
C MET A 131 1.24 11.18 10.35
N GLU A 132 0.92 11.72 9.17
CA GLU A 132 -0.40 12.24 8.85
C GLU A 132 -1.48 11.15 8.86
N ALA A 133 -1.23 10.02 8.21
CA ALA A 133 -2.21 8.95 8.04
C ALA A 133 -2.52 8.20 9.34
N VAL A 134 -1.51 7.94 10.18
CA VAL A 134 -1.70 7.24 11.46
C VAL A 134 -2.55 8.07 12.45
N GLY A 135 -2.46 9.41 12.40
CA GLY A 135 -3.25 10.30 13.26
C GLY A 135 -4.74 10.37 12.90
N ARG A 136 -5.15 9.84 11.75
CA ARG A 136 -6.50 10.02 11.18
C ARG A 136 -7.41 8.79 11.25
N ARG A 137 -7.11 7.78 12.05
CA ARG A 137 -8.00 6.62 12.16
C ARG A 137 -9.38 7.00 12.69
N GLU A 138 -10.24 7.55 11.85
CA GLU A 138 -11.67 7.61 12.09
C GLU A 138 -12.24 6.25 11.72
N ILE A 139 -12.81 5.57 12.72
CA ILE A 139 -13.61 4.35 12.51
C ILE A 139 -14.92 4.78 11.84
N ALA A 140 -14.87 4.98 10.54
CA ALA A 140 -16.10 5.17 9.77
C ALA A 140 -16.83 3.82 9.66
N PRO A 141 -18.13 3.76 9.96
CA PRO A 141 -18.92 2.54 9.76
C PRO A 141 -18.87 2.12 8.29
N LEU A 142 -18.63 0.83 8.06
CA LEU A 142 -18.65 0.20 6.75
C LEU A 142 -20.02 0.38 6.07
N GLU A 143 -20.19 1.41 5.26
CA GLU A 143 -21.25 1.42 4.26
C GLU A 143 -20.76 0.63 3.04
N ASN A 144 -21.44 -0.48 2.72
CA ASN A 144 -21.16 -1.37 1.58
C ASN A 144 -21.05 -0.65 0.22
N ARG A 145 -21.57 0.56 0.12
CA ARG A 145 -21.54 1.40 -1.10
C ARG A 145 -20.13 1.81 -1.57
N GLY A 146 -19.14 1.88 -0.65
CA GLY A 146 -17.78 2.27 -0.99
C GLY A 146 -17.03 1.18 -1.77
N ARG A 147 -17.25 -0.10 -1.43
CA ARG A 147 -16.63 -1.26 -2.10
C ARG A 147 -17.11 -1.40 -3.55
N GLU A 148 -18.44 -1.37 -3.76
CA GLU A 148 -19.02 -1.51 -5.10
C GLU A 148 -18.56 -0.39 -6.03
N ASN A 149 -18.51 0.85 -5.55
CA ASN A 149 -18.02 1.99 -6.32
C ASN A 149 -16.53 1.88 -6.66
N LEU A 150 -15.69 1.43 -5.72
CA LEU A 150 -14.26 1.25 -5.96
C LEU A 150 -14.01 0.13 -6.97
N VAL A 151 -14.63 -1.06 -6.76
CA VAL A 151 -14.51 -2.21 -7.67
C VAL A 151 -15.00 -1.84 -9.07
N ARG A 152 -16.15 -1.16 -9.18
CA ARG A 152 -16.68 -0.71 -10.46
C ARG A 152 -15.71 0.22 -11.18
N THR A 153 -15.19 1.24 -10.51
CA THR A 153 -14.27 2.21 -11.14
C THR A 153 -12.99 1.56 -11.61
N ILE A 154 -12.46 0.63 -10.82
CA ILE A 154 -11.24 -0.08 -11.17
C ILE A 154 -11.51 -1.01 -12.36
N THR A 155 -12.66 -1.69 -12.36
CA THR A 155 -13.06 -2.53 -13.49
C THR A 155 -13.26 -1.70 -14.77
N GLU A 156 -13.85 -0.53 -14.66
CA GLU A 156 -14.00 0.41 -15.78
C GLU A 156 -12.65 0.93 -16.26
N PHE A 157 -11.73 1.25 -15.34
CA PHE A 157 -10.38 1.69 -15.70
C PHE A 157 -9.59 0.58 -16.41
N ILE A 158 -9.62 -0.65 -15.90
CA ILE A 158 -8.95 -1.80 -16.53
C ILE A 158 -9.51 -2.03 -17.94
N LYS A 159 -10.82 -1.88 -18.16
CA LYS A 159 -11.44 -2.01 -19.47
C LYS A 159 -10.99 -0.93 -20.45
N THR A 160 -10.78 0.31 -19.99
CA THR A 160 -10.31 1.42 -20.84
C THR A 160 -8.84 1.31 -21.22
N CYS A 161 -8.02 0.62 -20.42
CA CYS A 161 -6.60 0.39 -20.71
C CYS A 161 -6.33 -0.80 -21.64
N HIS A 162 -7.35 -1.63 -21.93
CA HIS A 162 -7.25 -2.81 -22.79
C HIS A 162 -8.07 -2.68 -24.09
N GLY A 163 -8.54 -1.49 -24.40
CA GLY A 163 -9.26 -1.15 -25.62
C GLY A 163 -8.39 -0.58 -26.73
#